data_10b19953b5d8e4dabb9eeb38a3e059ba
#
_entry.id   10b19953b5d8e4dabb9eeb38a3e059ba
#
_cell.length_a   1.000
_cell.length_b   1.000
_cell.length_c   1.000
_cell.angle_alpha   90.00
_cell.angle_beta   90.00
_cell.angle_gamma   90.00
#
_symmetry.space_group_name_H-M   'P 1'
#
loop_
_entity.id
_entity.type
_entity.pdbx_description
1 polymer ?
#
loop_
_entity_poly.entity_id
_entity_poly.type
_entity_poly.pdbx_seq_one_letter_code
_entity_poly.pdbx_strand_id
1 'polypeptide(L)'
;AIKAGDIEPSIDGVTLVQSYIQSPRGIVTRAEFIGGKFHYAVEIDATKGFELCPSEVCQMPGKEAPPQFTIIDSIDPELQRGFETFLEVNDVDIAGIEFVTDVNGHSYTYDVNTNTNYNPDAEKIAARNAPAAVAQFLITELDRQLHTAR
;
A
#
# COMPACT_ATOMS: atom_id res chain seq x y z
N ALA A 1 -13.37 11.65 19.10
CA ALA A 1 -12.33 12.63 19.45
C ALA A 1 -11.43 12.03 20.53
N ILE A 2 -10.13 12.03 20.32
CA ILE A 2 -9.13 11.58 21.30
C ILE A 2 -8.88 12.73 22.26
N LYS A 3 -8.90 12.48 23.57
CA LYS A 3 -8.52 13.46 24.58
C LYS A 3 -7.02 13.33 24.88
N ALA A 4 -6.36 14.43 25.21
CA ALA A 4 -4.91 14.44 25.47
C ALA A 4 -4.44 13.46 26.55
N GLY A 5 -5.32 13.04 27.48
CA GLY A 5 -5.02 12.05 28.50
C GLY A 5 -5.23 10.59 28.10
N ASP A 6 -5.76 10.34 26.88
CA ASP A 6 -6.07 8.99 26.40
C ASP A 6 -4.92 8.42 25.54
N ILE A 7 -3.84 9.19 25.33
CA ILE A 7 -2.70 8.79 24.51
C ILE A 7 -1.57 8.31 25.42
N GLU A 8 -1.22 7.04 25.35
CA GLU A 8 -0.02 6.54 26.00
C GLU A 8 1.23 7.15 25.33
N PRO A 9 2.23 7.59 26.11
CA PRO A 9 3.48 8.08 25.52
C PRO A 9 4.15 7.00 24.68
N SER A 10 4.53 7.35 23.44
CA SER A 10 5.32 6.45 22.58
C SER A 10 6.74 6.27 23.17
N ILE A 11 7.40 5.13 22.85
CA ILE A 11 8.74 4.79 23.36
C ILE A 11 9.78 5.84 22.94
N ASP A 12 9.63 6.44 21.74
CA ASP A 12 10.52 7.46 21.18
C ASP A 12 10.08 8.91 21.50
N GLY A 13 8.94 9.07 22.19
CA GLY A 13 8.38 10.38 22.53
C GLY A 13 7.68 11.09 21.36
N VAL A 14 7.55 10.43 20.19
CA VAL A 14 6.87 10.98 19.01
C VAL A 14 5.50 10.35 18.85
N THR A 15 4.45 11.16 18.82
CA THR A 15 3.08 10.70 18.58
C THR A 15 2.50 11.42 17.36
N LEU A 16 2.14 10.66 16.32
CA LEU A 16 1.48 11.20 15.15
C LEU A 16 -0.03 11.23 15.37
N VAL A 17 -0.65 12.40 15.20
CA VAL A 17 -2.09 12.58 15.29
C VAL A 17 -2.61 13.08 13.94
N GLN A 18 -3.50 12.31 13.33
CA GLN A 18 -4.08 12.61 12.01
C GLN A 18 -5.60 12.70 12.09
N SER A 19 -6.20 13.43 11.15
CA SER A 19 -7.65 13.42 10.96
C SER A 19 -8.10 12.02 10.51
N TYR A 20 -9.13 11.51 11.18
CA TYR A 20 -9.75 10.26 10.71
C TYR A 20 -10.59 10.52 9.46
N ILE A 21 -10.26 9.86 8.38
CA ILE A 21 -11.03 9.90 7.11
C ILE A 21 -11.88 8.64 7.03
N GLN A 22 -13.18 8.81 6.99
CA GLN A 22 -14.12 7.68 6.91
C GLN A 22 -14.28 7.20 5.49
N SER A 23 -13.82 5.98 5.21
CA SER A 23 -14.16 5.28 3.97
C SER A 23 -15.59 4.72 4.05
N PRO A 24 -16.44 4.94 3.03
CA PRO A 24 -17.81 4.41 3.03
C PRO A 24 -17.87 2.88 3.02
N ARG A 25 -16.83 2.23 2.49
CA ARG A 25 -16.72 0.76 2.45
C ARG A 25 -15.83 0.18 3.57
N GLY A 26 -15.24 1.04 4.41
CA GLY A 26 -14.25 0.60 5.39
C GLY A 26 -12.98 0.05 4.75
N ILE A 27 -12.64 0.52 3.53
CA ILE A 27 -11.48 0.07 2.76
C ILE A 27 -10.40 1.14 2.78
N VAL A 28 -9.17 0.71 2.98
CA VAL A 28 -7.97 1.46 2.61
C VAL A 28 -7.33 0.79 1.40
N THR A 29 -6.62 1.55 0.59
CA THR A 29 -5.99 1.03 -0.64
C THR A 29 -4.50 1.30 -0.59
N ARG A 30 -3.69 0.28 -0.92
CA ARG A 30 -2.26 0.42 -1.13
C ARG A 30 -1.92 0.15 -2.58
N ALA A 31 -1.45 1.18 -3.29
CA ALA A 31 -0.98 1.08 -4.66
C ALA A 31 0.50 0.74 -4.68
N GLU A 32 0.87 -0.33 -5.37
CA GLU A 32 2.25 -0.82 -5.49
C GLU A 32 2.87 -0.33 -6.80
N PHE A 33 4.11 0.19 -6.70
CA PHE A 33 4.87 0.73 -7.81
C PHE A 33 6.22 0.04 -7.91
N ILE A 34 6.64 -0.29 -9.15
CA ILE A 34 7.93 -0.89 -9.47
C ILE A 34 8.50 -0.15 -10.68
N GLY A 35 9.72 0.37 -10.56
CA GLY A 35 10.33 1.26 -11.55
C GLY A 35 9.56 2.57 -11.71
N GLY A 36 8.99 3.11 -10.62
CA GLY A 36 8.17 4.32 -10.63
C GLY A 36 6.83 4.17 -11.39
N LYS A 37 6.43 2.94 -11.77
CA LYS A 37 5.21 2.64 -12.53
C LYS A 37 4.25 1.79 -11.71
N PHE A 38 2.96 2.07 -11.88
CA PHE A 38 1.89 1.32 -11.22
C PHE A 38 1.97 -0.16 -11.61
N HIS A 39 1.95 -1.03 -10.61
CA HIS A 39 1.98 -2.48 -10.79
C HIS A 39 0.62 -3.12 -10.53
N TYR A 40 0.05 -2.90 -9.37
CA TYR A 40 -1.32 -3.22 -8.96
C TYR A 40 -1.66 -2.44 -7.68
N ALA A 41 -2.90 -2.51 -7.23
CA ALA A 41 -3.25 -2.04 -5.89
C ALA A 41 -3.91 -3.14 -5.06
N VAL A 42 -3.84 -2.99 -3.75
CA VAL A 42 -4.46 -3.90 -2.78
C VAL A 42 -5.53 -3.14 -2.02
N GLU A 43 -6.78 -3.54 -2.15
CA GLU A 43 -7.85 -3.13 -1.25
C GLU A 43 -7.75 -3.94 0.04
N ILE A 44 -7.76 -3.26 1.18
CA ILE A 44 -7.62 -3.82 2.52
C ILE A 44 -8.89 -3.51 3.30
N ASP A 45 -9.59 -4.56 3.75
CA ASP A 45 -10.75 -4.41 4.63
C ASP A 45 -10.30 -4.00 6.03
N ALA A 46 -10.50 -2.73 6.37
CA ALA A 46 -10.20 -2.14 7.67
C ALA A 46 -11.41 -2.08 8.63
N THR A 47 -12.53 -2.72 8.30
CA THR A 47 -13.76 -2.71 9.13
C THR A 47 -13.55 -3.34 10.50
N LYS A 48 -12.55 -4.21 10.65
CA LYS A 48 -12.20 -4.90 11.89
C LYS A 48 -11.07 -4.27 12.68
N GLY A 49 -10.52 -3.15 12.21
CA GLY A 49 -9.40 -2.43 12.83
C GLY A 49 -8.29 -2.11 11.83
N PHE A 50 -7.46 -1.14 12.17
CA PHE A 50 -6.32 -0.65 11.36
C PHE A 50 -5.06 -1.53 11.48
N GLU A 51 -5.16 -2.78 11.95
CA GLU A 51 -4.00 -3.67 11.98
C GLU A 51 -3.63 -4.10 10.55
N LEU A 52 -2.75 -3.33 9.93
CA LEU A 52 -2.19 -3.58 8.59
C LEU A 52 -1.16 -4.71 8.58
N CYS A 53 -0.79 -5.24 9.76
CA CYS A 53 0.04 -6.43 9.87
C CYS A 53 -0.84 -7.69 9.91
N PRO A 54 -0.53 -8.72 9.12
CA PRO A 54 -1.17 -10.02 9.23
C PRO A 54 -0.63 -10.77 10.46
N SER A 55 -0.88 -10.28 11.67
CA SER A 55 -0.72 -11.09 12.86
C SER A 55 -1.94 -11.99 12.94
N GLU A 56 -1.77 -13.26 12.58
CA GLU A 56 -2.58 -14.43 12.90
C GLU A 56 -4.06 -14.12 13.23
N VAL A 57 -4.87 -13.91 12.19
CA VAL A 57 -6.32 -13.97 12.35
C VAL A 57 -6.65 -15.40 12.77
N CYS A 58 -7.05 -15.58 14.02
CA CYS A 58 -7.68 -16.80 14.49
C CYS A 58 -8.89 -17.12 13.60
N GLN A 59 -8.68 -17.95 12.59
CA GLN A 59 -9.76 -18.47 11.76
C GLN A 59 -10.59 -19.41 12.63
N MET A 60 -11.81 -19.01 12.94
CA MET A 60 -12.78 -19.96 13.46
C MET A 60 -13.11 -20.98 12.36
N PRO A 61 -13.02 -22.28 12.64
CA PRO A 61 -13.36 -23.31 11.67
C PRO A 61 -14.82 -23.16 11.19
N GLY A 62 -15.04 -22.99 9.89
CA GLY A 62 -16.36 -23.16 9.28
C GLY A 62 -17.06 -21.95 8.66
N LYS A 63 -16.42 -20.76 8.58
CA LYS A 63 -16.89 -19.65 7.73
C LYS A 63 -15.72 -19.10 6.95
N GLU A 64 -15.75 -19.20 5.64
CA GLU A 64 -14.89 -18.44 4.75
C GLU A 64 -15.25 -16.96 4.91
N ALA A 65 -14.43 -16.22 5.69
CA ALA A 65 -14.51 -14.78 5.69
C ALA A 65 -14.00 -14.28 4.31
N PRO A 66 -14.60 -13.20 3.74
CA PRO A 66 -14.04 -12.59 2.54
C PRO A 66 -12.57 -12.24 2.78
N PRO A 67 -11.70 -12.35 1.74
CA PRO A 67 -10.29 -12.09 1.90
C PRO A 67 -10.09 -10.66 2.41
N GLN A 68 -9.26 -10.51 3.44
CA GLN A 68 -8.92 -9.19 3.99
C GLN A 68 -8.18 -8.32 2.97
N PHE A 69 -7.49 -8.96 2.02
CA PHE A 69 -6.68 -8.33 0.98
C PHE A 69 -7.18 -8.75 -0.39
N THR A 70 -7.49 -7.78 -1.24
CA THR A 70 -7.93 -8.02 -2.62
C THR A 70 -7.10 -7.21 -3.58
N ILE A 71 -6.43 -7.87 -4.54
CA ILE A 71 -5.69 -7.16 -5.60
C ILE A 71 -6.67 -6.63 -6.64
N ILE A 72 -6.47 -5.38 -7.03
CA ILE A 72 -7.16 -4.70 -8.12
C ILE A 72 -6.13 -4.19 -9.15
N ASP A 73 -6.50 -4.23 -10.41
CA ASP A 73 -5.60 -3.92 -11.52
C ASP A 73 -5.55 -2.43 -11.90
N SER A 74 -6.36 -1.60 -11.28
CA SER A 74 -6.41 -0.16 -11.56
C SER A 74 -6.90 0.64 -10.36
N ILE A 75 -6.47 1.89 -10.30
CA ILE A 75 -6.97 2.94 -9.42
C ILE A 75 -7.42 4.12 -10.28
N ASP A 76 -7.92 5.19 -9.68
CA ASP A 76 -8.26 6.40 -10.43
C ASP A 76 -7.06 6.88 -11.27
N PRO A 77 -7.24 7.13 -12.58
CA PRO A 77 -6.12 7.48 -13.47
C PRO A 77 -5.43 8.81 -13.14
N GLU A 78 -6.12 9.78 -12.54
CA GLU A 78 -5.50 11.04 -12.11
C GLU A 78 -4.65 10.82 -10.88
N LEU A 79 -5.17 10.04 -9.93
CA LEU A 79 -4.43 9.65 -8.72
C LEU A 79 -3.18 8.84 -9.10
N GLN A 80 -3.30 7.86 -10.01
CA GLN A 80 -2.17 7.08 -10.50
C GLN A 80 -1.08 7.98 -11.08
N ARG A 81 -1.44 8.90 -12.00
CA ARG A 81 -0.48 9.85 -12.60
C ARG A 81 0.18 10.73 -11.54
N GLY A 82 -0.60 11.19 -10.55
CA GLY A 82 -0.07 11.96 -9.43
C GLY A 82 0.99 11.20 -8.65
N PHE A 83 0.74 9.94 -8.34
CA PHE A 83 1.68 9.06 -7.65
C PHE A 83 2.93 8.78 -8.48
N GLU A 84 2.79 8.44 -9.77
CA GLU A 84 3.92 8.22 -10.66
C GLU A 84 4.82 9.48 -10.77
N THR A 85 4.20 10.67 -10.88
CA THR A 85 4.93 11.94 -10.89
C THR A 85 5.64 12.20 -9.57
N PHE A 86 4.98 11.94 -8.44
CA PHE A 86 5.60 12.06 -7.12
C PHE A 86 6.83 11.17 -6.97
N LEU A 87 6.74 9.91 -7.40
CA LEU A 87 7.85 8.95 -7.34
C LEU A 87 9.01 9.39 -8.24
N GLU A 88 8.73 9.84 -9.46
CA GLU A 88 9.72 10.33 -10.41
C GLU A 88 10.49 11.55 -9.86
N VAL A 89 9.79 12.56 -9.32
CA VAL A 89 10.42 13.78 -8.78
C VAL A 89 11.27 13.50 -7.53
N ASN A 90 10.98 12.42 -6.81
CA ASN A 90 11.70 12.04 -5.59
C ASN A 90 12.71 10.90 -5.81
N ASP A 91 12.97 10.47 -7.06
CA ASP A 91 13.87 9.36 -7.40
C ASP A 91 13.53 8.06 -6.64
N VAL A 92 12.24 7.74 -6.52
CA VAL A 92 11.76 6.54 -5.85
C VAL A 92 11.24 5.54 -6.88
N ASP A 93 11.96 4.43 -7.03
CA ASP A 93 11.61 3.39 -8.01
C ASP A 93 10.62 2.34 -7.47
N ILE A 94 10.69 2.03 -6.18
CA ILE A 94 9.86 0.98 -5.58
C ILE A 94 9.16 1.55 -4.34
N ALA A 95 7.83 1.52 -4.34
CA ALA A 95 7.03 1.98 -3.22
C ALA A 95 5.64 1.38 -3.18
N GLY A 96 5.10 1.25 -1.97
CA GLY A 96 3.67 1.13 -1.70
C GLY A 96 3.13 2.46 -1.22
N ILE A 97 2.12 3.01 -1.86
CA ILE A 97 1.47 4.28 -1.47
C ILE A 97 0.08 3.98 -0.94
N GLU A 98 -0.18 4.35 0.31
CA GLU A 98 -1.44 4.09 0.98
C GLU A 98 -2.35 5.31 0.98
N PHE A 99 -3.61 5.10 0.63
CA PHE A 99 -4.63 6.13 0.61
C PHE A 99 -5.99 5.60 1.02
N VAL A 100 -6.85 6.53 1.44
CA VAL A 100 -8.26 6.28 1.76
C VAL A 100 -9.14 7.24 0.96
N THR A 101 -10.25 6.74 0.43
CA THR A 101 -11.22 7.56 -0.30
C THR A 101 -12.45 7.79 0.57
N ASP A 102 -12.84 9.07 0.74
CA ASP A 102 -13.98 9.47 1.55
C ASP A 102 -15.33 9.29 0.83
N VAL A 103 -16.40 9.65 1.52
CA VAL A 103 -17.79 9.56 1.00
C VAL A 103 -18.06 10.47 -0.22
N ASN A 104 -17.23 11.48 -0.44
CA ASN A 104 -17.34 12.43 -1.56
C ASN A 104 -16.46 12.02 -2.76
N GLY A 105 -15.72 10.92 -2.63
CA GLY A 105 -14.78 10.45 -3.66
C GLY A 105 -13.40 11.11 -3.61
N HIS A 106 -13.09 11.90 -2.56
CA HIS A 106 -11.75 12.47 -2.41
C HIS A 106 -10.81 11.45 -1.79
N SER A 107 -9.65 11.24 -2.43
CA SER A 107 -8.60 10.36 -1.93
C SER A 107 -7.56 11.14 -1.12
N TYR A 108 -7.21 10.61 0.03
CA TYR A 108 -6.24 11.16 0.96
C TYR A 108 -5.10 10.15 1.13
N THR A 109 -3.91 10.51 0.66
CA THR A 109 -2.68 9.74 0.87
C THR A 109 -2.15 9.98 2.27
N TYR A 110 -1.76 8.93 2.97
CA TYR A 110 -1.28 9.04 4.35
C TYR A 110 0.04 8.31 4.60
N ASP A 111 0.47 7.41 3.72
CA ASP A 111 1.74 6.71 3.84
C ASP A 111 2.40 6.44 2.49
N VAL A 112 3.74 6.55 2.46
CA VAL A 112 4.59 6.15 1.34
C VAL A 112 5.70 5.27 1.89
N ASN A 113 5.64 3.98 1.60
CA ASN A 113 6.54 2.98 2.12
C ASN A 113 7.46 2.45 1.01
N THR A 114 8.76 2.71 1.13
CA THR A 114 9.79 2.22 0.20
C THR A 114 10.32 0.83 0.55
N ASN A 115 9.87 0.25 1.67
CA ASN A 115 10.14 -1.13 2.07
C ASN A 115 8.83 -1.91 2.10
N THR A 116 8.16 -1.99 0.96
CA THR A 116 6.84 -2.60 0.84
C THR A 116 6.90 -4.12 0.99
N ASN A 117 5.88 -4.70 1.64
CA ASN A 117 5.69 -6.13 1.79
C ASN A 117 4.50 -6.58 0.95
N TYR A 118 4.76 -7.39 -0.05
CA TYR A 118 3.73 -7.97 -0.90
C TYR A 118 3.00 -9.11 -0.18
N ASN A 119 1.67 -9.19 -0.37
CA ASN A 119 0.87 -10.26 0.24
C ASN A 119 0.85 -11.51 -0.66
N PRO A 120 1.55 -12.61 -0.29
CA PRO A 120 1.70 -13.77 -1.16
C PRO A 120 0.39 -14.51 -1.41
N ASP A 121 -0.56 -14.49 -0.48
CA ASP A 121 -1.84 -15.16 -0.66
C ASP A 121 -2.75 -14.38 -1.61
N ALA A 122 -2.80 -13.05 -1.49
CA ALA A 122 -3.52 -12.20 -2.42
C ALA A 122 -2.91 -12.29 -3.84
N GLU A 123 -1.57 -12.29 -3.95
CA GLU A 123 -0.88 -12.46 -5.23
C GLU A 123 -1.18 -13.81 -5.88
N LYS A 124 -1.21 -14.90 -5.10
CA LYS A 124 -1.54 -16.24 -5.59
C LYS A 124 -2.96 -16.29 -6.16
N ILE A 125 -3.93 -15.67 -5.49
CA ILE A 125 -5.32 -15.59 -5.95
C ILE A 125 -5.41 -14.79 -7.26
N ALA A 126 -4.70 -13.65 -7.34
CA ALA A 126 -4.72 -12.77 -8.50
C ALA A 126 -3.75 -13.19 -9.62
N ALA A 127 -3.01 -14.30 -9.47
CA ALA A 127 -1.94 -14.74 -10.37
C ALA A 127 -0.89 -13.63 -10.61
N ARG A 128 -0.48 -12.93 -9.55
CA ARG A 128 0.54 -11.88 -9.55
C ARG A 128 1.80 -12.36 -8.83
N ASN A 129 2.94 -11.69 -9.10
CA ASN A 129 4.22 -11.98 -8.45
C ASN A 129 5.09 -10.72 -8.45
N ALA A 130 4.88 -9.82 -7.50
CA ALA A 130 5.65 -8.59 -7.39
C ALA A 130 7.14 -8.83 -7.07
N PRO A 131 7.53 -9.80 -6.23
CA PRO A 131 8.95 -10.12 -6.06
C PRO A 131 9.67 -10.45 -7.39
N ALA A 132 9.02 -11.20 -8.29
CA ALA A 132 9.60 -11.47 -9.61
C ALA A 132 9.66 -10.21 -10.48
N ALA A 133 8.66 -9.34 -10.41
CA ALA A 133 8.67 -8.06 -11.13
C ALA A 133 9.77 -7.12 -10.62
N VAL A 134 9.99 -7.06 -9.30
CA VAL A 134 11.12 -6.31 -8.69
C VAL A 134 12.46 -6.87 -9.18
N ALA A 135 12.64 -8.20 -9.15
CA ALA A 135 13.86 -8.82 -9.64
C ALA A 135 14.12 -8.48 -11.11
N GLN A 136 13.10 -8.51 -11.96
CA GLN A 136 13.21 -8.15 -13.37
C GLN A 136 13.56 -6.67 -13.55
N PHE A 137 12.96 -5.78 -12.78
CA PHE A 137 13.30 -4.36 -12.79
C PHE A 137 14.79 -4.14 -12.43
N LEU A 138 15.27 -4.76 -11.34
CA LEU A 138 16.66 -4.63 -10.92
C LEU A 138 17.66 -5.16 -11.95
N ILE A 139 17.35 -6.26 -12.62
CA ILE A 139 18.18 -6.78 -13.73
C ILE A 139 18.25 -5.74 -14.86
N THR A 140 17.12 -5.17 -15.26
CA THR A 140 17.05 -4.17 -16.33
C THR A 140 17.86 -2.93 -15.97
N GLU A 141 17.77 -2.45 -14.74
CA GLU A 141 18.52 -1.29 -14.26
C GLU A 141 20.05 -1.57 -14.22
N LEU A 142 20.43 -2.76 -13.76
CA LEU A 142 21.84 -3.17 -13.77
C LEU A 142 22.42 -3.17 -15.20
N ASP A 143 21.69 -3.78 -16.15
CA ASP A 143 22.11 -3.82 -17.55
C ASP A 143 22.23 -2.41 -18.13
N ARG A 144 21.29 -1.52 -17.85
CA ARG A 144 21.33 -0.11 -18.26
C ARG A 144 22.60 0.59 -17.74
N GLN A 145 22.93 0.43 -16.46
CA GLN A 145 24.11 1.05 -15.84
C GLN A 145 25.40 0.51 -16.45
N LEU A 146 25.52 -0.78 -16.69
CA LEU A 146 26.69 -1.41 -17.29
C LEU A 146 26.94 -0.95 -18.74
N HIS A 147 25.88 -0.60 -19.48
CA HIS A 147 26.00 -0.08 -20.85
C HIS A 147 26.28 1.43 -20.90
N THR A 148 25.87 2.18 -19.88
CA THR A 148 26.12 3.63 -19.79
C THR A 148 27.54 3.95 -19.28
N ALA A 149 28.18 3.01 -18.57
CA ALA A 149 29.54 3.15 -18.03
C ALA A 149 30.65 2.81 -19.03
N ARG A 150 30.32 2.48 -20.27
CA ARG A 150 31.25 2.23 -21.40
C ARG A 150 31.27 3.40 -22.35
#